data_48317c5f8aba47fd0dcbd52f9fe052cd
#
_entry.id   48317c5f8aba47fd0dcbd52f9fe052cd
#
_cell.length_a   1.000
_cell.length_b   1.000
_cell.length_c   1.000
_cell.angle_alpha   90.00
_cell.angle_beta   90.00
_cell.angle_gamma   90.00
#
_symmetry.space_group_name_H-M   'P 1'
#
loop_
_entity.id
_entity.type
_entity.pdbx_description
1 polymer ?
#
loop_
_entity_poly.entity_id
_entity_poly.type
_entity_poly.pdbx_seq_one_letter_code
_entity_poly.pdbx_strand_id
1 'polypeptide(L)'
;MPGPLFLEGNAVTLRPIEREDLEFLHRVMNDPAVWRPALDIDPMNYEQGEEFFETVLSSSDGVHCLACTDEEPLGVLSLTGSQYGPDETSRSRAAEIAYWFAPEHHGQGYGSDATARLIQYAFEDRNLRRLEARVGSFNDASIGLLESLGFEHEGTLREAAWYRGEYHDMCWYGLLRDEWQSGQE
;
A
#
# COMPACT_ATOMS: atom_id res chain seq x y z
N MET A 1 16.58 13.44 5.16
CA MET A 1 15.79 14.11 4.08
C MET A 1 15.24 13.01 3.19
N PRO A 2 13.98 13.09 2.77
CA PRO A 2 13.43 12.07 1.88
C PRO A 2 14.30 11.91 0.62
N GLY A 3 14.31 10.71 0.04
CA GLY A 3 15.01 10.40 -1.20
C GLY A 3 14.63 11.30 -2.39
N PRO A 4 15.22 11.14 -3.57
CA PRO A 4 14.91 11.96 -4.74
C PRO A 4 13.44 11.79 -5.15
N LEU A 5 12.87 12.82 -5.81
CA LEU A 5 11.52 12.74 -6.38
C LEU A 5 11.45 11.59 -7.40
N PHE A 6 10.48 10.70 -7.21
CA PHE A 6 10.21 9.60 -8.14
C PHE A 6 8.91 9.86 -8.92
N LEU A 7 7.79 10.09 -8.22
CA LEU A 7 6.50 10.41 -8.83
C LEU A 7 5.88 11.62 -8.14
N GLU A 8 5.19 12.46 -8.90
CA GLU A 8 4.50 13.65 -8.41
C GLU A 8 2.99 13.46 -8.53
N GLY A 9 2.28 13.51 -7.40
CA GLY A 9 0.83 13.57 -7.30
C GLY A 9 0.34 15.01 -7.26
N ASN A 10 -0.92 15.25 -6.86
CA ASN A 10 -1.48 16.61 -6.75
C ASN A 10 -1.04 17.31 -5.46
N ALA A 11 -1.04 16.61 -4.35
CA ALA A 11 -0.71 17.13 -3.03
C ALA A 11 0.47 16.39 -2.37
N VAL A 12 0.89 15.27 -2.96
CA VAL A 12 1.95 14.43 -2.41
C VAL A 12 3.01 14.11 -3.47
N THR A 13 4.20 13.75 -2.99
CA THR A 13 5.26 13.17 -3.82
C THR A 13 5.54 11.75 -3.35
N LEU A 14 5.87 10.84 -4.28
CA LEU A 14 6.37 9.51 -3.97
C LEU A 14 7.87 9.49 -4.20
N ARG A 15 8.60 8.94 -3.26
CA ARG A 15 10.07 8.93 -3.23
C ARG A 15 10.58 7.54 -2.85
N PRO A 16 11.78 7.12 -3.28
CA PRO A 16 12.42 5.95 -2.71
C PRO A 16 12.55 6.07 -1.19
N ILE A 17 12.40 4.96 -0.50
CA ILE A 17 12.59 4.89 0.95
C ILE A 17 14.09 4.78 1.21
N GLU A 18 14.63 5.67 2.02
CA GLU A 18 16.04 5.70 2.38
C GLU A 18 16.25 5.27 3.84
N ARG A 19 17.49 4.95 4.19
CA ARG A 19 17.83 4.53 5.57
C ARG A 19 17.51 5.60 6.62
N GLU A 20 17.57 6.86 6.24
CA GLU A 20 17.20 7.99 7.10
C GLU A 20 15.73 8.04 7.48
N ASP A 21 14.86 7.32 6.74
CA ASP A 21 13.43 7.26 7.01
C ASP A 21 13.07 6.22 8.08
N LEU A 22 14.05 5.40 8.54
CA LEU A 22 13.84 4.32 9.51
C LEU A 22 13.18 4.78 10.82
N GLU A 23 13.48 5.96 11.31
CA GLU A 23 12.86 6.50 12.53
C GLU A 23 11.36 6.72 12.33
N PHE A 24 10.96 7.27 11.20
CA PHE A 24 9.56 7.43 10.81
C PHE A 24 8.87 6.06 10.67
N LEU A 25 9.47 5.13 9.94
CA LEU A 25 8.93 3.79 9.73
C LEU A 25 8.71 3.07 11.06
N HIS A 26 9.73 3.03 11.92
CA HIS A 26 9.68 2.40 13.22
C HIS A 26 8.58 2.99 14.12
N ARG A 27 8.45 4.32 14.15
CA ARG A 27 7.40 5.00 14.91
C ARG A 27 6.01 4.63 14.42
N VAL A 28 5.77 4.69 13.12
CA VAL A 28 4.43 4.52 12.55
C VAL A 28 4.02 3.06 12.52
N MET A 29 4.92 2.14 12.21
CA MET A 29 4.61 0.70 12.21
C MET A 29 4.30 0.15 13.60
N ASN A 30 4.79 0.79 14.67
CA ASN A 30 4.42 0.46 16.05
C ASN A 30 3.17 1.19 16.57
N ASP A 31 2.55 2.07 15.75
CA ASP A 31 1.31 2.75 16.16
C ASP A 31 0.11 1.79 16.09
N PRO A 32 -0.69 1.68 17.17
CA PRO A 32 -1.85 0.81 17.21
C PRO A 32 -2.92 1.12 16.13
N ALA A 33 -2.99 2.34 15.63
CA ALA A 33 -3.91 2.70 14.54
C ALA A 33 -3.43 2.18 13.18
N VAL A 34 -2.16 1.80 13.06
CA VAL A 34 -1.54 1.25 11.85
C VAL A 34 -1.43 -0.27 11.92
N TRP A 35 -0.75 -0.82 12.95
CA TRP A 35 -0.51 -2.26 12.97
C TRP A 35 -1.78 -3.09 13.18
N ARG A 36 -2.78 -2.58 13.91
CA ARG A 36 -4.03 -3.34 14.11
C ARG A 36 -4.80 -3.59 12.82
N PRO A 37 -5.11 -2.56 12.00
CA PRO A 37 -5.76 -2.80 10.70
C PRO A 37 -4.92 -3.60 9.72
N ALA A 38 -3.60 -3.55 9.82
CA ALA A 38 -2.68 -4.35 9.02
C ALA A 38 -2.60 -5.81 9.47
N LEU A 39 -3.18 -6.15 10.66
CA LEU A 39 -3.12 -7.48 11.29
C LEU A 39 -1.69 -7.91 11.68
N ASP A 40 -0.79 -6.97 11.76
CA ASP A 40 0.56 -7.18 12.27
C ASP A 40 0.55 -6.88 13.76
N ILE A 41 0.50 -7.93 14.59
CA ILE A 41 0.25 -7.80 16.04
C ILE A 41 1.53 -7.80 16.87
N ASP A 42 2.67 -8.07 16.26
CA ASP A 42 3.94 -8.16 16.97
C ASP A 42 4.65 -6.80 16.99
N PRO A 43 5.20 -6.39 18.15
CA PRO A 43 5.96 -5.16 18.22
C PRO A 43 7.27 -5.29 17.42
N MET A 44 7.58 -4.29 16.64
CA MET A 44 8.81 -4.24 15.85
C MET A 44 9.88 -3.45 16.62
N ASN A 45 11.00 -4.08 16.98
CA ASN A 45 12.15 -3.35 17.51
C ASN A 45 12.99 -2.72 16.38
N TYR A 46 13.97 -1.91 16.74
CA TYR A 46 14.74 -1.15 15.74
C TYR A 46 15.55 -2.05 14.80
N GLU A 47 16.15 -3.14 15.32
CA GLU A 47 16.88 -4.13 14.51
C GLU A 47 15.96 -4.82 13.50
N GLN A 48 14.75 -5.19 13.91
CA GLN A 48 13.74 -5.76 13.02
C GLN A 48 13.27 -4.76 11.96
N GLY A 49 13.18 -3.47 12.32
CA GLY A 49 12.91 -2.39 11.37
C GLY A 49 14.02 -2.23 10.32
N GLU A 50 15.29 -2.34 10.71
CA GLU A 50 16.43 -2.34 9.80
C GLU A 50 16.41 -3.59 8.90
N GLU A 51 16.14 -4.77 9.45
CA GLU A 51 16.03 -6.01 8.67
C GLU A 51 14.88 -5.92 7.65
N PHE A 52 13.73 -5.40 8.05
CA PHE A 52 12.59 -5.16 7.14
C PHE A 52 12.95 -4.19 6.02
N PHE A 53 13.64 -3.11 6.34
CA PHE A 53 14.15 -2.18 5.33
C PHE A 53 15.08 -2.88 4.35
N GLU A 54 16.05 -3.66 4.83
CA GLU A 54 17.05 -4.33 3.99
C GLU A 54 16.47 -5.46 3.14
N THR A 55 15.54 -6.24 3.71
CA THR A 55 15.03 -7.46 3.06
C THR A 55 13.77 -7.24 2.24
N VAL A 56 12.94 -6.26 2.61
CA VAL A 56 11.66 -5.98 1.96
C VAL A 56 11.70 -4.66 1.20
N LEU A 57 11.91 -3.55 1.90
CA LEU A 57 11.74 -2.22 1.30
C LEU A 57 12.85 -1.86 0.29
N SER A 58 14.06 -2.43 0.45
CA SER A 58 15.19 -2.26 -0.48
C SER A 58 15.29 -3.40 -1.50
N SER A 59 14.36 -4.37 -1.49
CA SER A 59 14.39 -5.49 -2.43
C SER A 59 14.01 -5.04 -3.84
N SER A 60 14.48 -5.77 -4.84
CA SER A 60 14.10 -5.58 -6.25
C SER A 60 12.77 -6.24 -6.63
N ASP A 61 12.13 -6.95 -5.69
CA ASP A 61 10.94 -7.76 -5.96
C ASP A 61 9.64 -6.95 -5.98
N GLY A 62 9.75 -5.65 -5.68
CA GLY A 62 8.62 -4.73 -5.65
C GLY A 62 9.04 -3.29 -5.93
N VAL A 63 8.06 -2.40 -5.83
CA VAL A 63 8.26 -0.95 -5.78
C VAL A 63 7.75 -0.49 -4.43
N HIS A 64 8.61 0.12 -3.64
CA HIS A 64 8.29 0.65 -2.32
C HIS A 64 8.59 2.14 -2.29
N CYS A 65 7.58 2.94 -1.96
CA CYS A 65 7.68 4.38 -1.99
C CYS A 65 7.27 4.99 -0.65
N LEU A 66 7.99 6.02 -0.24
CA LEU A 66 7.57 6.94 0.81
C LEU A 66 6.68 8.01 0.19
N ALA A 67 5.47 8.16 0.68
CA ALA A 67 4.62 9.32 0.38
C ALA A 67 5.03 10.48 1.27
N CYS A 68 5.23 11.65 0.67
CA CYS A 68 5.66 12.85 1.38
C CYS A 68 4.85 14.07 0.93
N THR A 69 4.67 15.03 1.83
CA THR A 69 4.52 16.43 1.47
C THR A 69 5.92 17.07 1.26
N ASP A 70 5.97 18.36 0.99
CA ASP A 70 7.24 19.08 0.94
C ASP A 70 7.96 19.12 2.30
N GLU A 71 7.22 18.96 3.39
CA GLU A 71 7.70 19.14 4.75
C GLU A 71 8.02 17.83 5.47
N GLU A 72 7.22 16.75 5.23
CA GLU A 72 7.30 15.53 6.04
C GLU A 72 6.84 14.25 5.32
N PRO A 73 7.30 13.07 5.78
CA PRO A 73 6.80 11.78 5.34
C PRO A 73 5.41 11.50 5.92
N LEU A 74 4.53 10.92 5.08
CA LEU A 74 3.13 10.65 5.39
C LEU A 74 2.85 9.17 5.60
N GLY A 75 3.51 8.29 4.84
CA GLY A 75 3.23 6.86 4.81
C GLY A 75 4.03 6.13 3.74
N VAL A 76 3.75 4.85 3.61
CA VAL A 76 4.39 3.97 2.63
C VAL A 76 3.35 3.35 1.71
N LEU A 77 3.72 3.23 0.44
CA LEU A 77 2.99 2.47 -0.56
C LEU A 77 3.91 1.45 -1.20
N SER A 78 3.35 0.30 -1.54
CA SER A 78 4.08 -0.79 -2.16
C SER A 78 3.29 -1.39 -3.32
N LEU A 79 4.03 -1.80 -4.37
CA LEU A 79 3.56 -2.71 -5.41
C LEU A 79 4.44 -3.94 -5.38
N THR A 80 3.88 -5.08 -5.02
CA THR A 80 4.58 -6.36 -4.96
C THR A 80 3.98 -7.34 -5.95
N GLY A 81 4.71 -8.43 -6.27
CA GLY A 81 4.16 -9.46 -7.15
C GLY A 81 2.89 -10.07 -6.58
N SER A 82 1.88 -10.30 -7.43
CA SER A 82 0.66 -10.98 -7.02
C SER A 82 0.96 -12.39 -6.52
N GLN A 83 0.47 -12.72 -5.33
CA GLN A 83 0.64 -14.07 -4.75
C GLN A 83 -0.13 -15.17 -5.50
N TYR A 84 -1.10 -14.77 -6.32
CA TYR A 84 -1.99 -15.68 -7.04
C TYR A 84 -1.74 -15.73 -8.55
N GLY A 85 -0.65 -15.11 -9.01
CA GLY A 85 -0.20 -15.25 -10.38
C GLY A 85 0.31 -16.67 -10.67
N PRO A 86 0.23 -17.14 -11.93
CA PRO A 86 0.66 -18.50 -12.31
C PRO A 86 2.15 -18.76 -12.11
N ASP A 87 2.94 -17.76 -11.93
CA ASP A 87 4.33 -17.79 -11.48
C ASP A 87 4.79 -16.36 -11.08
N GLU A 88 5.89 -16.28 -10.33
CA GLU A 88 6.55 -15.03 -9.97
C GLU A 88 7.17 -14.31 -11.19
N THR A 89 6.93 -14.81 -12.39
CA THR A 89 7.46 -14.24 -13.61
C THR A 89 6.55 -13.14 -14.13
N SER A 90 7.12 -12.23 -14.89
CA SER A 90 6.50 -11.05 -15.52
C SER A 90 5.29 -11.34 -16.45
N ARG A 91 4.78 -12.58 -16.47
CA ARG A 91 3.70 -12.99 -17.36
C ARG A 91 2.30 -12.65 -16.86
N SER A 92 2.07 -12.63 -15.54
CA SER A 92 0.76 -12.27 -14.98
C SER A 92 0.42 -10.81 -15.20
N ARG A 93 1.44 -9.93 -15.25
CA ARG A 93 1.26 -8.47 -15.28
C ARG A 93 0.29 -7.98 -14.20
N ALA A 94 0.30 -8.65 -13.06
CA ALA A 94 -0.49 -8.32 -11.90
C ALA A 94 0.42 -7.96 -10.72
N ALA A 95 -0.04 -7.06 -9.88
CA ALA A 95 0.62 -6.71 -8.64
C ALA A 95 -0.40 -6.48 -7.53
N GLU A 96 0.03 -6.78 -6.30
CA GLU A 96 -0.70 -6.37 -5.11
C GLU A 96 -0.25 -4.97 -4.72
N ILE A 97 -1.22 -4.09 -4.46
CA ILE A 97 -0.99 -2.77 -3.90
C ILE A 97 -1.26 -2.82 -2.40
N ALA A 98 -0.32 -2.31 -1.61
CA ALA A 98 -0.46 -2.16 -0.18
C ALA A 98 -0.04 -0.75 0.24
N TYR A 99 -0.62 -0.25 1.32
CA TYR A 99 -0.29 1.08 1.84
C TYR A 99 -0.62 1.19 3.33
N TRP A 100 0.10 2.07 3.99
CA TRP A 100 -0.25 2.58 5.30
C TRP A 100 0.22 4.04 5.44
N PHE A 101 -0.51 4.80 6.24
CA PHE A 101 -0.24 6.20 6.49
C PHE A 101 -0.23 6.47 7.99
N ALA A 102 0.58 7.41 8.41
CA ALA A 102 0.61 7.87 9.79
C ALA A 102 -0.76 8.44 10.19
N PRO A 103 -1.29 8.08 11.38
CA PRO A 103 -2.66 8.44 11.79
C PRO A 103 -2.96 9.94 11.76
N GLU A 104 -1.96 10.77 12.05
CA GLU A 104 -2.08 12.22 12.00
C GLU A 104 -2.40 12.80 10.61
N HIS A 105 -2.20 12.00 9.56
CA HIS A 105 -2.45 12.38 8.17
C HIS A 105 -3.71 11.76 7.57
N HIS A 106 -4.48 11.00 8.37
CA HIS A 106 -5.73 10.40 7.90
C HIS A 106 -6.80 11.46 7.60
N GLY A 107 -7.69 11.16 6.64
CA GLY A 107 -8.84 12.01 6.31
C GLY A 107 -8.51 13.31 5.55
N GLN A 108 -7.26 13.52 5.14
CA GLN A 108 -6.80 14.72 4.43
C GLN A 108 -6.68 14.54 2.90
N GLY A 109 -7.03 13.35 2.38
CA GLY A 109 -6.95 13.05 0.95
C GLY A 109 -5.59 12.57 0.47
N TYR A 110 -4.55 12.63 1.29
CA TYR A 110 -3.18 12.22 0.91
C TYR A 110 -3.10 10.76 0.47
N GLY A 111 -3.80 9.87 1.18
CA GLY A 111 -3.84 8.45 0.83
C GLY A 111 -4.43 8.21 -0.57
N SER A 112 -5.51 8.89 -0.91
CA SER A 112 -6.14 8.81 -2.25
C SER A 112 -5.20 9.33 -3.33
N ASP A 113 -4.59 10.49 -3.13
CA ASP A 113 -3.68 11.10 -4.11
C ASP A 113 -2.45 10.23 -4.35
N ALA A 114 -1.80 9.78 -3.27
CA ALA A 114 -0.62 8.91 -3.35
C ALA A 114 -0.93 7.57 -4.05
N THR A 115 -2.06 6.94 -3.67
CA THR A 115 -2.45 5.65 -4.23
C THR A 115 -2.86 5.77 -5.69
N ALA A 116 -3.62 6.80 -6.07
CA ALA A 116 -3.97 7.09 -7.46
C ALA A 116 -2.71 7.28 -8.34
N ARG A 117 -1.72 8.01 -7.82
CA ARG A 117 -0.47 8.23 -8.55
C ARG A 117 0.35 6.94 -8.74
N LEU A 118 0.35 6.05 -7.73
CA LEU A 118 1.02 4.76 -7.85
C LEU A 118 0.28 3.81 -8.80
N ILE A 119 -1.07 3.84 -8.82
CA ILE A 119 -1.90 3.08 -9.77
C ILE A 119 -1.58 3.53 -11.21
N GLN A 120 -1.52 4.83 -11.45
CA GLN A 120 -1.16 5.37 -12.76
C GLN A 120 0.20 4.84 -13.21
N TYR A 121 1.23 4.93 -12.38
CA TYR A 121 2.55 4.37 -12.65
C TYR A 121 2.50 2.86 -12.95
N ALA A 122 1.72 2.10 -12.17
CA ALA A 122 1.58 0.67 -12.36
C ALA A 122 1.03 0.32 -13.75
N PHE A 123 0.01 1.04 -14.20
CA PHE A 123 -0.63 0.78 -15.49
C PHE A 123 0.13 1.38 -16.68
N GLU A 124 0.62 2.62 -16.57
CA GLU A 124 1.24 3.33 -17.68
C GLU A 124 2.71 2.96 -17.87
N ASP A 125 3.50 3.03 -16.79
CA ASP A 125 4.96 2.84 -16.86
C ASP A 125 5.36 1.37 -16.71
N ARG A 126 4.75 0.64 -15.74
CA ARG A 126 5.04 -0.79 -15.52
C ARG A 126 4.27 -1.71 -16.48
N ASN A 127 3.32 -1.15 -17.23
CA ASN A 127 2.47 -1.90 -18.15
C ASN A 127 1.76 -3.10 -17.48
N LEU A 128 1.35 -2.94 -16.23
CA LEU A 128 0.53 -3.95 -15.55
C LEU A 128 -0.86 -4.02 -16.17
N ARG A 129 -1.52 -5.16 -16.04
CA ARG A 129 -2.88 -5.39 -16.51
C ARG A 129 -3.90 -5.29 -15.39
N ARG A 130 -3.47 -5.65 -14.17
CA ARG A 130 -4.33 -5.80 -13.00
C ARG A 130 -3.59 -5.37 -11.74
N LEU A 131 -4.32 -4.71 -10.87
CA LEU A 131 -3.94 -4.50 -9.47
C LEU A 131 -4.91 -5.23 -8.57
N GLU A 132 -4.43 -5.71 -7.45
CA GLU A 132 -5.24 -6.34 -6.42
C GLU A 132 -4.88 -5.79 -5.04
N ALA A 133 -5.82 -5.85 -4.11
CA ALA A 133 -5.63 -5.47 -2.72
C ALA A 133 -6.42 -6.41 -1.81
N ARG A 134 -5.89 -6.64 -0.61
CA ARG A 134 -6.55 -7.41 0.44
C ARG A 134 -6.83 -6.51 1.63
N VAL A 135 -8.02 -6.60 2.17
CA VAL A 135 -8.43 -5.76 3.29
C VAL A 135 -9.35 -6.52 4.24
N GLY A 136 -9.15 -6.35 5.55
CA GLY A 136 -10.07 -6.87 6.54
C GLY A 136 -11.43 -6.16 6.45
N SER A 137 -12.53 -6.92 6.54
CA SER A 137 -13.89 -6.38 6.44
C SER A 137 -14.23 -5.32 7.49
N PHE A 138 -13.39 -5.19 8.52
CA PHE A 138 -13.50 -4.19 9.58
C PHE A 138 -12.77 -2.87 9.27
N ASN A 139 -12.03 -2.80 8.16
CA ASN A 139 -11.22 -1.63 7.79
C ASN A 139 -11.95 -0.75 6.77
N ASP A 140 -13.04 -0.10 7.21
CA ASP A 140 -13.89 0.75 6.36
C ASP A 140 -13.10 1.86 5.66
N ALA A 141 -12.04 2.37 6.28
CA ALA A 141 -11.22 3.42 5.69
C ALA A 141 -10.47 2.94 4.45
N SER A 142 -9.87 1.74 4.51
CA SER A 142 -9.19 1.14 3.36
C SER A 142 -10.17 0.69 2.28
N ILE A 143 -11.31 0.11 2.68
CA ILE A 143 -12.39 -0.26 1.75
C ILE A 143 -12.86 0.98 0.98
N GLY A 144 -13.22 2.04 1.68
CA GLY A 144 -13.68 3.28 1.05
C GLY A 144 -12.64 3.91 0.13
N LEU A 145 -11.34 3.82 0.48
CA LEU A 145 -10.26 4.28 -0.37
C LEU A 145 -10.19 3.45 -1.67
N LEU A 146 -10.19 2.12 -1.57
CA LEU A 146 -10.13 1.24 -2.74
C LEU A 146 -11.33 1.46 -3.67
N GLU A 147 -12.54 1.48 -3.13
CA GLU A 147 -13.77 1.73 -3.90
C GLU A 147 -13.76 3.10 -4.58
N SER A 148 -13.28 4.14 -3.90
CA SER A 148 -13.15 5.50 -4.48
C SER A 148 -12.16 5.57 -5.64
N LEU A 149 -11.21 4.63 -5.70
CA LEU A 149 -10.21 4.51 -6.77
C LEU A 149 -10.64 3.51 -7.87
N GLY A 150 -11.87 2.99 -7.80
CA GLY A 150 -12.45 2.12 -8.80
C GLY A 150 -12.12 0.64 -8.64
N PHE A 151 -11.57 0.21 -7.50
CA PHE A 151 -11.44 -1.21 -7.23
C PHE A 151 -12.81 -1.85 -7.00
N GLU A 152 -13.01 -3.02 -7.60
CA GLU A 152 -14.20 -3.83 -7.41
C GLU A 152 -13.95 -4.95 -6.40
N HIS A 153 -14.95 -5.23 -5.55
CA HIS A 153 -14.92 -6.37 -4.64
C HIS A 153 -15.11 -7.68 -5.42
N GLU A 154 -14.12 -8.57 -5.39
CA GLU A 154 -14.12 -9.81 -6.18
C GLU A 154 -14.38 -11.07 -5.36
N GLY A 155 -14.18 -11.00 -4.05
CA GLY A 155 -14.40 -12.16 -3.19
C GLY A 155 -14.12 -11.93 -1.73
N THR A 156 -14.59 -12.88 -0.92
CA THR A 156 -14.46 -12.83 0.53
C THR A 156 -13.99 -14.18 1.07
N LEU A 157 -12.92 -14.16 1.83
CA LEU A 157 -12.50 -15.29 2.67
C LEU A 157 -13.12 -15.14 4.05
N ARG A 158 -14.05 -16.01 4.39
CA ARG A 158 -14.76 -15.95 5.66
C ARG A 158 -13.84 -16.31 6.84
N GLU A 159 -13.96 -15.54 7.93
CA GLU A 159 -13.25 -15.78 9.20
C GLU A 159 -11.72 -15.94 9.04
N ALA A 160 -11.13 -15.24 8.07
CA ALA A 160 -9.71 -15.36 7.71
C ALA A 160 -8.80 -14.40 8.47
N ALA A 161 -9.36 -13.48 9.25
CA ALA A 161 -8.63 -12.51 10.06
C ALA A 161 -9.07 -12.57 11.52
N TRP A 162 -8.12 -12.48 12.44
CA TRP A 162 -8.38 -12.31 13.87
C TRP A 162 -8.11 -10.86 14.26
N TYR A 163 -9.14 -10.13 14.69
CA TYR A 163 -9.01 -8.73 15.06
C TYR A 163 -9.85 -8.41 16.29
N ARG A 164 -9.24 -7.84 17.33
CA ARG A 164 -9.90 -7.39 18.56
C ARG A 164 -10.75 -8.45 19.28
N GLY A 165 -10.34 -9.72 19.23
CA GLY A 165 -11.02 -10.80 19.93
C GLY A 165 -12.11 -11.52 19.11
N GLU A 166 -12.25 -11.19 17.83
CA GLU A 166 -13.24 -11.78 16.93
C GLU A 166 -12.61 -12.18 15.59
N TYR A 167 -13.22 -13.17 14.94
CA TYR A 167 -12.88 -13.51 13.55
C TYR A 167 -13.62 -12.60 12.60
N HIS A 168 -12.90 -12.11 11.61
CA HIS A 168 -13.41 -11.25 10.55
C HIS A 168 -13.10 -11.84 9.18
N ASP A 169 -13.87 -11.43 8.20
CA ASP A 169 -13.64 -11.78 6.81
C ASP A 169 -12.49 -10.96 6.22
N MET A 170 -11.79 -11.54 5.24
CA MET A 170 -10.86 -10.83 4.38
C MET A 170 -11.47 -10.63 3.01
N CYS A 171 -11.52 -9.40 2.55
CA CYS A 171 -12.07 -9.01 1.26
C CYS A 171 -10.93 -8.86 0.23
N TRP A 172 -11.17 -9.39 -0.96
CA TRP A 172 -10.31 -9.21 -2.13
C TRP A 172 -10.89 -8.16 -3.04
N TYR A 173 -10.08 -7.21 -3.42
CA TYR A 173 -10.41 -6.15 -4.35
C TYR A 173 -9.49 -6.22 -5.57
N GLY A 174 -10.04 -5.97 -6.75
CA GLY A 174 -9.31 -5.94 -8.02
C GLY A 174 -9.60 -4.69 -8.82
N LEU A 175 -8.62 -4.24 -9.61
CA LEU A 175 -8.76 -3.14 -10.56
C LEU A 175 -8.06 -3.51 -11.85
N LEU A 176 -8.80 -3.50 -12.96
CA LEU A 176 -8.23 -3.71 -14.29
C LEU A 176 -7.83 -2.37 -14.93
N ARG A 177 -6.79 -2.41 -15.75
CA ARG A 177 -6.34 -1.22 -16.49
C ARG A 177 -7.46 -0.52 -17.26
N ASP A 178 -8.32 -1.28 -17.93
CA ASP A 178 -9.38 -0.73 -18.77
C ASP A 178 -10.46 -0.04 -17.93
N GLU A 179 -10.71 -0.51 -16.71
CA GLU A 179 -11.62 0.11 -15.74
C GLU A 179 -11.05 1.43 -15.23
N TRP A 180 -9.76 1.47 -14.91
CA TRP A 180 -9.06 2.69 -14.51
C TRP A 180 -9.12 3.79 -15.59
N GLN A 181 -8.92 3.43 -16.85
CA GLN A 181 -8.95 4.38 -17.97
C GLN A 181 -10.34 4.95 -18.20
N SER A 182 -11.38 4.12 -18.11
CA SER A 182 -12.77 4.57 -18.31
C SER A 182 -13.30 5.44 -17.16
N GLY A 183 -12.72 5.34 -15.98
CA GLY A 183 -13.06 6.19 -14.83
C GLY A 183 -12.45 7.60 -14.86
N GLN A 184 -11.53 7.87 -15.81
CA GLN A 184 -10.85 9.17 -15.98
C GLN A 184 -11.44 10.04 -17.11
N GLU A 185 -12.37 9.52 -17.90
CA GLU A 185 -13.12 10.26 -18.93
C GLU A 185 -14.38 10.93 -18.32
#